data_6deb50f28abbc29ff623b04e5c7f80aa
#
_entry.id   6deb50f28abbc29ff623b04e5c7f80aa
#
_cell.length_a   1.000
_cell.length_b   1.000
_cell.length_c   1.000
_cell.angle_alpha   90.00
_cell.angle_beta   90.00
_cell.angle_gamma   90.00
#
_symmetry.space_group_name_H-M   'P 1'
#
loop_
_entity.id
_entity.type
_entity.pdbx_description
1 polymer ?
#
loop_
_entity_poly.entity_id
_entity_poly.type
_entity_poly.pdbx_seq_one_letter_code
_entity_poly.pdbx_strand_id
1 'polypeptide(L)'
;MLNWNSEVIREASRARDYGKIIELARTHQRMTQAQLGRACGLSQSAISRLEKRAVGAYAMDLLLRVSQHLEIPAALLGLAEAPVHVRIGTESVERRQFLGAAAAVAVSPVLDIATGCIDEVEHQASSLRLVTTSYRRLDGSTSSRELAQAVRSHLRLIQGLIGAAASDAHRIRLAAVASEAASLAAWLAWDTGDNGSARSFYGASIKAARSGAHPLLAAYQTGSLAQFEAHAGNGAMALNLVERARGLLQPGSPTVADAWLSSVEALGHAASGDQRSCDRALTRSRAAVHVNADGEPPPWPWVFTFDEAKVDSFRVTCSAHLGLPRWVSGNSGPVLATGHAKQRALLMLDLAAGQLAAGQVEAAFAIATEALKTGLQYRSGRIVDKSRALRRSFSSSSPPKAVRDFDDCLHGVYL
;
A
#
# COMPACT_ATOMS: atom_id res chain seq x y z
N MET A 1 -8.16 -14.77 41.12
CA MET A 1 -8.03 -14.11 39.80
C MET A 1 -7.77 -12.63 40.01
N LEU A 2 -6.90 -12.02 39.20
CA LEU A 2 -6.68 -10.56 39.26
C LEU A 2 -7.99 -9.83 38.89
N ASN A 3 -8.35 -8.85 39.71
CA ASN A 3 -9.54 -8.05 39.38
C ASN A 3 -9.20 -7.01 38.30
N TRP A 4 -9.43 -7.35 37.03
CA TRP A 4 -9.20 -6.48 35.88
C TRP A 4 -9.98 -5.17 35.92
N ASN A 5 -11.04 -5.09 36.71
CA ASN A 5 -11.85 -3.89 36.90
C ASN A 5 -11.39 -3.00 38.05
N SER A 6 -10.25 -3.29 38.70
CA SER A 6 -9.70 -2.44 39.74
C SER A 6 -9.36 -1.04 39.21
N GLU A 7 -9.52 -0.04 40.08
CA GLU A 7 -9.27 1.36 39.70
C GLU A 7 -7.85 1.60 39.23
N VAL A 8 -6.88 0.97 39.87
CA VAL A 8 -5.44 1.04 39.50
C VAL A 8 -5.17 0.54 38.08
N ILE A 9 -5.79 -0.58 37.67
CA ILE A 9 -5.62 -1.14 36.33
C ILE A 9 -6.33 -0.26 35.29
N ARG A 10 -7.53 0.24 35.60
CA ARG A 10 -8.27 1.14 34.71
C ARG A 10 -7.55 2.48 34.51
N GLU A 11 -6.97 3.02 35.57
CA GLU A 11 -6.17 4.25 35.50
C GLU A 11 -4.90 4.04 34.68
N ALA A 12 -4.15 2.96 34.90
CA ALA A 12 -2.98 2.61 34.10
C ALA A 12 -3.34 2.41 32.62
N SER A 13 -4.47 1.77 32.33
CA SER A 13 -4.95 1.59 30.93
C SER A 13 -5.30 2.92 30.27
N ARG A 14 -6.02 3.82 30.96
CA ARG A 14 -6.33 5.18 30.45
C ARG A 14 -5.09 6.01 30.23
N ALA A 15 -4.11 5.90 31.14
CA ALA A 15 -2.81 6.57 31.01
C ALA A 15 -1.90 5.93 29.93
N ARG A 16 -2.29 4.80 29.34
CA ARG A 16 -1.45 3.98 28.43
C ARG A 16 -0.15 3.49 29.07
N ASP A 17 -0.14 3.35 30.40
CA ASP A 17 0.96 2.72 31.14
C ASP A 17 0.77 1.19 31.15
N TYR A 18 1.01 0.58 29.99
CA TYR A 18 0.85 -0.85 29.81
C TYR A 18 1.92 -1.64 30.57
N GLY A 19 3.07 -1.02 30.82
CA GLY A 19 4.13 -1.60 31.65
C GLY A 19 3.63 -1.91 33.04
N LYS A 20 2.87 -1.00 33.65
CA LYS A 20 2.27 -1.18 34.99
C LYS A 20 1.25 -2.31 35.04
N ILE A 21 0.43 -2.43 33.99
CA ILE A 21 -0.57 -3.51 33.92
C ILE A 21 0.14 -4.87 33.82
N ILE A 22 1.19 -4.97 33.00
CA ILE A 22 2.00 -6.18 32.85
C ILE A 22 2.70 -6.57 34.16
N GLU A 23 3.27 -5.60 34.85
CA GLU A 23 3.90 -5.81 36.17
C GLU A 23 2.90 -6.38 37.19
N LEU A 24 1.71 -5.78 37.28
CA LEU A 24 0.65 -6.21 38.17
C LEU A 24 0.16 -7.64 37.87
N ALA A 25 -0.05 -7.95 36.59
CA ALA A 25 -0.49 -9.26 36.13
C ALA A 25 0.57 -10.34 36.44
N ARG A 26 1.84 -10.09 36.08
CA ARG A 26 2.96 -10.99 36.35
C ARG A 26 3.14 -11.26 37.84
N THR A 27 3.10 -10.19 38.64
CA THR A 27 3.27 -10.31 40.10
C THR A 27 2.13 -11.10 40.73
N HIS A 28 0.90 -10.88 40.25
CA HIS A 28 -0.26 -11.66 40.70
C HIS A 28 -0.11 -13.16 40.41
N GLN A 29 0.44 -13.50 39.24
CA GLN A 29 0.75 -14.89 38.86
C GLN A 29 2.04 -15.42 39.51
N ARG A 30 2.67 -14.65 40.41
CA ARG A 30 3.93 -15.00 41.12
C ARG A 30 5.07 -15.35 40.17
N MET A 31 5.10 -14.79 38.96
CA MET A 31 6.17 -15.00 37.98
C MET A 31 7.31 -14.00 38.19
N THR A 32 8.57 -14.45 38.01
CA THR A 32 9.72 -13.56 37.87
C THR A 32 9.77 -12.96 36.44
N GLN A 33 10.45 -11.83 36.28
CA GLN A 33 10.68 -11.23 34.96
C GLN A 33 11.42 -12.20 34.02
N ALA A 34 12.31 -13.02 34.54
CA ALA A 34 13.04 -14.05 33.77
C ALA A 34 12.11 -15.18 33.30
N GLN A 35 11.12 -15.58 34.10
CA GLN A 35 10.13 -16.59 33.72
C GLN A 35 9.20 -16.06 32.64
N LEU A 36 8.66 -14.83 32.78
CA LEU A 36 7.86 -14.19 31.77
C LEU A 36 8.65 -13.97 30.47
N GLY A 37 9.93 -13.55 30.57
CA GLY A 37 10.80 -13.40 29.44
C GLY A 37 10.95 -14.70 28.64
N ARG A 38 11.26 -15.81 29.30
CA ARG A 38 11.35 -17.12 28.64
C ARG A 38 10.06 -17.56 27.98
N ALA A 39 8.92 -17.35 28.63
CA ALA A 39 7.62 -17.71 28.10
C ALA A 39 7.24 -16.89 26.85
N CYS A 40 7.67 -15.63 26.77
CA CYS A 40 7.40 -14.75 25.65
C CYS A 40 8.54 -14.67 24.61
N GLY A 41 9.60 -15.48 24.74
CA GLY A 41 10.76 -15.44 23.84
C GLY A 41 11.60 -14.16 23.99
N LEU A 42 11.72 -13.62 25.19
CA LEU A 42 12.40 -12.36 25.52
C LEU A 42 13.46 -12.55 26.64
N SER A 43 14.39 -11.61 26.71
CA SER A 43 15.32 -11.54 27.83
C SER A 43 14.65 -10.92 29.07
N GLN A 44 15.17 -11.27 30.28
CA GLN A 44 14.71 -10.65 31.51
C GLN A 44 14.86 -9.13 31.49
N SER A 45 15.95 -8.60 30.91
CA SER A 45 16.17 -7.18 30.75
C SER A 45 15.17 -6.50 29.82
N ALA A 46 14.64 -7.22 28.82
CA ALA A 46 13.57 -6.72 27.93
C ALA A 46 12.24 -6.57 28.69
N ILE A 47 11.88 -7.55 29.53
CA ILE A 47 10.70 -7.47 30.41
C ILE A 47 10.86 -6.34 31.43
N SER A 48 12.03 -6.22 32.08
CA SER A 48 12.28 -5.14 33.03
C SER A 48 12.12 -3.74 32.39
N ARG A 49 12.63 -3.55 31.16
CA ARG A 49 12.45 -2.30 30.41
C ARG A 49 10.99 -2.06 30.00
N LEU A 50 10.27 -3.13 29.66
CA LEU A 50 8.86 -3.07 29.30
C LEU A 50 8.03 -2.58 30.50
N GLU A 51 8.22 -3.15 31.68
CA GLU A 51 7.49 -2.80 32.90
C GLU A 51 7.83 -1.37 33.39
N LYS A 52 9.06 -0.91 33.18
CA LYS A 52 9.50 0.43 33.60
C LYS A 52 9.20 1.54 32.58
N ARG A 53 8.65 1.22 31.43
CA ARG A 53 8.51 2.18 30.34
C ARG A 53 7.48 3.28 30.62
N ALA A 54 6.56 3.08 31.55
CA ALA A 54 5.46 4.00 31.84
C ALA A 54 4.67 4.35 30.54
N VAL A 55 4.37 5.62 30.31
CA VAL A 55 3.68 6.09 29.10
C VAL A 55 4.65 6.17 27.93
N GLY A 56 4.40 5.46 26.83
CA GLY A 56 5.28 5.48 25.66
C GLY A 56 4.85 4.55 24.53
N ALA A 57 5.67 4.46 23.48
CA ALA A 57 5.44 3.55 22.37
C ALA A 57 5.81 2.10 22.74
N TYR A 58 4.87 1.20 22.61
CA TYR A 58 5.05 -0.24 22.80
C TYR A 58 4.96 -0.97 21.47
N ALA A 59 5.80 -1.99 21.28
CA ALA A 59 5.69 -2.86 20.11
C ALA A 59 4.44 -3.75 20.26
N MET A 60 3.55 -3.70 19.27
CA MET A 60 2.23 -4.35 19.30
C MET A 60 2.35 -5.88 19.42
N ASP A 61 3.30 -6.49 18.70
CA ASP A 61 3.57 -7.92 18.74
C ASP A 61 4.04 -8.39 20.12
N LEU A 62 4.77 -7.53 20.84
CA LEU A 62 5.23 -7.77 22.20
C LEU A 62 4.07 -7.72 23.19
N LEU A 63 3.23 -6.67 23.11
CA LEU A 63 2.04 -6.55 23.95
C LEU A 63 1.09 -7.73 23.73
N LEU A 64 0.92 -8.18 22.50
CA LEU A 64 0.05 -9.31 22.16
C LEU A 64 0.56 -10.62 22.80
N ARG A 65 1.86 -10.94 22.68
CA ARG A 65 2.45 -12.15 23.30
C ARG A 65 2.33 -12.15 24.82
N VAL A 66 2.62 -11.00 25.44
CA VAL A 66 2.52 -10.85 26.89
C VAL A 66 1.07 -10.92 27.38
N SER A 67 0.15 -10.27 26.65
CA SER A 67 -1.29 -10.32 26.91
C SER A 67 -1.83 -11.75 26.90
N GLN A 68 -1.47 -12.52 25.87
CA GLN A 68 -1.91 -13.91 25.73
C GLN A 68 -1.36 -14.80 26.87
N HIS A 69 -0.08 -14.60 27.25
CA HIS A 69 0.55 -15.43 28.29
C HIS A 69 0.05 -15.10 29.71
N LEU A 70 -0.18 -13.83 30.00
CA LEU A 70 -0.67 -13.37 31.32
C LEU A 70 -2.20 -13.28 31.39
N GLU A 71 -2.92 -13.68 30.32
CA GLU A 71 -4.38 -13.60 30.23
C GLU A 71 -4.92 -12.19 30.50
N ILE A 72 -4.18 -11.15 30.08
CA ILE A 72 -4.61 -9.76 30.21
C ILE A 72 -5.65 -9.48 29.13
N PRO A 73 -6.86 -8.97 29.47
CA PRO A 73 -7.83 -8.54 28.47
C PRO A 73 -7.22 -7.53 27.48
N ALA A 74 -7.27 -7.86 26.20
CA ALA A 74 -6.62 -7.11 25.12
C ALA A 74 -6.97 -5.61 25.13
N ALA A 75 -8.21 -5.29 25.48
CA ALA A 75 -8.70 -3.93 25.61
C ALA A 75 -7.94 -3.08 26.66
N LEU A 76 -7.43 -3.69 27.72
CA LEU A 76 -6.65 -3.00 28.77
C LEU A 76 -5.27 -2.57 28.31
N LEU A 77 -4.71 -3.23 27.28
CA LEU A 77 -3.43 -2.91 26.67
C LEU A 77 -3.58 -2.13 25.35
N GLY A 78 -4.78 -1.62 25.05
CA GLY A 78 -5.05 -0.91 23.81
C GLY A 78 -4.95 -1.82 22.57
N LEU A 79 -5.02 -3.13 22.74
CA LEU A 79 -5.08 -4.10 21.67
C LEU A 79 -6.55 -4.32 21.29
N ALA A 80 -6.86 -4.33 19.98
CA ALA A 80 -8.17 -4.79 19.53
C ALA A 80 -8.32 -6.28 19.88
N GLU A 81 -9.51 -6.71 20.31
CA GLU A 81 -9.77 -8.13 20.54
C GLU A 81 -9.45 -8.90 19.26
N ALA A 82 -8.54 -9.90 19.37
CA ALA A 82 -8.30 -10.81 18.27
C ALA A 82 -9.61 -11.55 17.97
N PRO A 83 -10.04 -11.70 16.72
CA PRO A 83 -11.25 -12.46 16.41
C PRO A 83 -11.05 -13.89 16.92
N VAL A 84 -11.92 -14.32 17.83
CA VAL A 84 -12.02 -15.72 18.26
C VAL A 84 -12.19 -16.54 16.99
N HIS A 85 -11.37 -17.57 16.81
CA HIS A 85 -11.56 -18.56 15.73
C HIS A 85 -12.96 -19.16 15.83
N VAL A 86 -13.90 -18.56 15.13
CA VAL A 86 -15.23 -19.15 14.93
C VAL A 86 -15.05 -20.27 13.89
N ARG A 87 -15.20 -21.51 14.33
CA ARG A 87 -15.50 -22.62 13.44
C ARG A 87 -16.70 -22.19 12.59
N ILE A 88 -16.55 -22.25 11.28
CA ILE A 88 -17.59 -21.90 10.32
C ILE A 88 -18.71 -22.93 10.45
N GLY A 89 -19.69 -22.60 11.27
CA GLY A 89 -21.03 -23.12 11.19
C GLY A 89 -21.84 -22.12 10.39
N THR A 90 -22.54 -22.57 9.38
CA THR A 90 -23.41 -21.79 8.52
C THR A 90 -24.62 -21.28 9.30
N GLU A 91 -24.50 -20.11 9.94
CA GLU A 91 -25.63 -19.36 10.44
C GLU A 91 -25.45 -17.86 10.19
N SER A 92 -26.51 -17.24 9.73
CA SER A 92 -26.62 -15.84 9.32
C SER A 92 -26.21 -14.87 10.45
N VAL A 93 -25.11 -14.18 10.29
CA VAL A 93 -24.68 -13.12 11.22
C VAL A 93 -25.62 -11.93 11.05
N GLU A 94 -26.40 -11.64 12.10
CA GLU A 94 -27.31 -10.50 12.13
C GLU A 94 -26.54 -9.16 12.03
N ARG A 95 -27.02 -8.28 11.16
CA ARG A 95 -26.52 -6.92 10.91
C ARG A 95 -26.27 -6.07 12.17
N ARG A 96 -26.93 -6.39 13.26
CA ARG A 96 -26.82 -5.65 14.53
C ARG A 96 -25.52 -5.86 15.29
N GLN A 97 -24.86 -7.01 15.17
CA GLN A 97 -23.60 -7.29 15.88
C GLN A 97 -22.40 -6.61 15.23
N PHE A 98 -22.44 -6.41 13.91
CA PHE A 98 -21.37 -5.72 13.18
C PHE A 98 -21.37 -4.19 13.46
N LEU A 99 -22.51 -3.60 13.66
CA LEU A 99 -22.64 -2.16 14.01
C LEU A 99 -22.21 -1.87 15.46
N GLY A 100 -22.34 -2.84 16.37
CA GLY A 100 -21.88 -2.69 17.76
C GLY A 100 -20.38 -2.67 17.92
N ALA A 101 -19.63 -3.39 17.08
CA ALA A 101 -18.17 -3.43 17.13
C ALA A 101 -17.51 -2.16 16.54
N ALA A 102 -18.18 -1.49 15.58
CA ALA A 102 -17.70 -0.22 15.02
C ALA A 102 -17.97 0.99 15.93
N ALA A 103 -18.96 0.89 16.83
CA ALA A 103 -19.32 1.97 17.77
C ALA A 103 -18.43 2.03 19.02
N ALA A 104 -17.63 1.00 19.30
CA ALA A 104 -16.79 0.95 20.51
C ALA A 104 -15.50 1.78 20.46
N VAL A 105 -15.23 2.49 19.36
CA VAL A 105 -14.04 3.36 19.21
C VAL A 105 -14.33 4.83 19.56
N ALA A 106 -15.57 5.21 19.83
CA ALA A 106 -15.96 6.61 20.05
C ALA A 106 -16.79 6.78 21.33
N VAL A 107 -16.14 6.88 22.49
CA VAL A 107 -16.76 7.59 23.63
C VAL A 107 -15.67 8.31 24.43
N SER A 108 -15.59 9.61 24.28
CA SER A 108 -15.26 10.57 25.35
C SER A 108 -16.22 11.75 25.25
N PRO A 109 -16.79 12.23 26.36
CA PRO A 109 -17.96 13.06 26.34
C PRO A 109 -17.69 14.57 26.47
N VAL A 110 -18.60 15.33 25.83
CA VAL A 110 -19.12 16.66 26.21
C VAL A 110 -18.18 17.86 26.02
N LEU A 111 -18.44 18.64 24.99
CA LEU A 111 -18.90 20.04 24.95
C LEU A 111 -18.95 20.58 23.51
N ASP A 112 -20.05 21.29 23.21
CA ASP A 112 -20.33 22.05 21.99
C ASP A 112 -21.10 21.35 20.87
N ILE A 113 -22.43 21.48 20.93
CA ILE A 113 -23.40 20.86 20.01
C ILE A 113 -23.36 21.47 18.57
N ALA A 114 -22.69 22.58 18.35
CA ALA A 114 -22.59 23.20 17.02
C ALA A 114 -21.25 22.95 16.31
N THR A 115 -20.14 22.73 17.01
CA THR A 115 -18.83 22.36 16.47
C THR A 115 -18.66 20.84 16.37
N GLY A 116 -19.34 20.07 17.21
CA GLY A 116 -19.21 18.61 17.30
C GLY A 116 -19.55 17.84 16.01
N CYS A 117 -20.48 18.34 15.20
CA CYS A 117 -20.92 17.64 13.99
C CYS A 117 -19.90 17.72 12.84
N ILE A 118 -19.13 18.81 12.73
CA ILE A 118 -18.09 18.98 11.71
C ILE A 118 -16.86 18.16 12.08
N ASP A 119 -16.54 18.10 13.36
CA ASP A 119 -15.38 17.36 13.89
C ASP A 119 -15.56 15.84 13.74
N GLU A 120 -16.77 15.32 13.98
CA GLU A 120 -17.10 13.89 13.83
C GLU A 120 -17.03 13.43 12.37
N VAL A 121 -17.51 14.25 11.43
CA VAL A 121 -17.48 13.98 9.99
C VAL A 121 -16.05 13.96 9.46
N GLU A 122 -15.21 14.91 9.88
CA GLU A 122 -13.79 14.94 9.48
C GLU A 122 -13.04 13.76 10.11
N HIS A 123 -13.32 13.43 11.35
CA HIS A 123 -12.74 12.27 12.03
C HIS A 123 -13.08 10.95 11.32
N GLN A 124 -14.33 10.77 10.88
CA GLN A 124 -14.77 9.60 10.14
C GLN A 124 -14.03 9.48 8.78
N ALA A 125 -13.97 10.56 8.01
CA ALA A 125 -13.28 10.59 6.72
C ALA A 125 -11.76 10.31 6.88
N SER A 126 -11.15 10.91 7.89
CA SER A 126 -9.72 10.70 8.21
C SER A 126 -9.41 9.26 8.61
N SER A 127 -10.27 8.64 9.42
CA SER A 127 -10.13 7.24 9.83
C SER A 127 -10.22 6.30 8.64
N LEU A 128 -11.19 6.50 7.75
CA LEU A 128 -11.34 5.69 6.53
C LEU A 128 -10.15 5.87 5.57
N ARG A 129 -9.62 7.09 5.45
CA ARG A 129 -8.39 7.38 4.67
C ARG A 129 -7.19 6.66 5.25
N LEU A 130 -7.04 6.63 6.58
CA LEU A 130 -5.97 5.91 7.26
C LEU A 130 -6.02 4.41 6.97
N VAL A 131 -7.21 3.80 6.95
CA VAL A 131 -7.42 2.39 6.57
C VAL A 131 -6.99 2.15 5.13
N THR A 132 -7.38 3.01 4.18
CA THR A 132 -6.95 2.90 2.77
C THR A 132 -5.42 3.00 2.64
N THR A 133 -4.80 3.94 3.38
CA THR A 133 -3.34 4.11 3.43
C THR A 133 -2.65 2.87 3.99
N SER A 134 -3.21 2.25 5.02
CA SER A 134 -2.69 1.01 5.61
C SER A 134 -2.71 -0.14 4.60
N TYR A 135 -3.81 -0.30 3.84
CA TYR A 135 -3.87 -1.29 2.76
C TYR A 135 -2.84 -1.02 1.64
N ARG A 136 -2.59 0.25 1.28
CA ARG A 136 -1.54 0.59 0.31
C ARG A 136 -0.14 0.17 0.78
N ARG A 137 0.14 0.33 2.08
CA ARG A 137 1.42 -0.09 2.67
C ARG A 137 1.55 -1.61 2.74
N LEU A 138 0.45 -2.33 2.96
CA LEU A 138 0.42 -3.79 2.99
C LEU A 138 0.59 -4.42 1.59
N ASP A 139 0.27 -3.70 0.51
CA ASP A 139 0.34 -4.24 -0.85
C ASP A 139 1.72 -4.82 -1.20
N GLY A 140 2.80 -4.23 -0.67
CA GLY A 140 4.17 -4.71 -0.90
C GLY A 140 4.50 -6.08 -0.34
N SER A 141 3.73 -6.57 0.62
CA SER A 141 4.01 -7.78 1.41
C SER A 141 2.81 -8.73 1.55
N THR A 142 1.72 -8.47 0.84
CA THR A 142 0.48 -9.25 0.94
C THR A 142 0.02 -9.69 -0.45
N SER A 143 -0.60 -10.88 -0.54
CA SER A 143 -1.22 -11.36 -1.77
C SER A 143 -2.29 -10.38 -2.26
N SER A 144 -2.21 -9.96 -3.53
CA SER A 144 -3.14 -8.97 -4.10
C SER A 144 -4.58 -9.47 -4.11
N ARG A 145 -4.81 -10.77 -4.25
CA ARG A 145 -6.16 -11.37 -4.20
C ARG A 145 -6.81 -11.22 -2.82
N GLU A 146 -6.06 -11.49 -1.75
CA GLU A 146 -6.54 -11.35 -0.37
C GLU A 146 -6.80 -9.89 -0.02
N LEU A 147 -5.83 -9.01 -0.37
CA LEU A 147 -5.96 -7.59 -0.13
C LEU A 147 -7.12 -6.96 -0.93
N ALA A 148 -7.35 -7.41 -2.18
CA ALA A 148 -8.47 -6.95 -3.00
C ALA A 148 -9.83 -7.26 -2.36
N GLN A 149 -9.98 -8.39 -1.66
CA GLN A 149 -11.21 -8.72 -0.96
C GLN A 149 -11.46 -7.73 0.21
N ALA A 150 -10.44 -7.43 1.01
CA ALA A 150 -10.53 -6.47 2.11
C ALA A 150 -10.85 -5.06 1.60
N VAL A 151 -10.18 -4.61 0.53
CA VAL A 151 -10.39 -3.28 -0.07
C VAL A 151 -11.80 -3.16 -0.67
N ARG A 152 -12.34 -4.21 -1.31
CA ARG A 152 -13.73 -4.20 -1.80
C ARG A 152 -14.74 -4.10 -0.67
N SER A 153 -14.49 -4.74 0.47
CA SER A 153 -15.36 -4.62 1.66
C SER A 153 -15.29 -3.21 2.26
N HIS A 154 -14.08 -2.64 2.34
CA HIS A 154 -13.87 -1.26 2.77
C HIS A 154 -14.58 -0.25 1.84
N LEU A 155 -14.49 -0.45 0.53
CA LEU A 155 -15.18 0.40 -0.45
C LEU A 155 -16.70 0.33 -0.31
N ARG A 156 -17.26 -0.86 -0.06
CA ARG A 156 -18.71 -1.02 0.21
C ARG A 156 -19.14 -0.30 1.49
N LEU A 157 -18.32 -0.34 2.54
CA LEU A 157 -18.57 0.42 3.77
C LEU A 157 -18.64 1.92 3.47
N ILE A 158 -17.65 2.47 2.76
CA ILE A 158 -17.63 3.90 2.38
C ILE A 158 -18.87 4.26 1.55
N GLN A 159 -19.26 3.42 0.59
CA GLN A 159 -20.46 3.63 -0.23
C GLN A 159 -21.74 3.66 0.62
N GLY A 160 -21.85 2.75 1.60
CA GLY A 160 -22.97 2.76 2.55
C GLY A 160 -23.03 4.05 3.37
N LEU A 161 -21.87 4.54 3.84
CA LEU A 161 -21.78 5.80 4.58
C LEU A 161 -22.13 7.02 3.71
N ILE A 162 -21.72 7.04 2.44
CA ILE A 162 -22.13 8.09 1.48
C ILE A 162 -23.64 8.11 1.32
N GLY A 163 -24.30 6.92 1.22
CA GLY A 163 -25.75 6.81 1.11
C GLY A 163 -26.48 7.26 2.35
N ALA A 164 -25.88 7.13 3.55
CA ALA A 164 -26.44 7.53 4.83
C ALA A 164 -26.06 8.95 5.27
N ALA A 165 -25.21 9.64 4.50
CA ALA A 165 -24.69 10.96 4.89
C ALA A 165 -25.79 12.02 4.97
N ALA A 166 -25.88 12.69 6.12
CA ALA A 166 -26.91 13.66 6.44
C ALA A 166 -26.78 15.00 5.69
N SER A 167 -25.60 15.33 5.17
CA SER A 167 -25.32 16.59 4.48
C SER A 167 -24.49 16.39 3.20
N ASP A 168 -24.59 17.37 2.29
CA ASP A 168 -23.76 17.40 1.08
C ASP A 168 -22.27 17.54 1.41
N ALA A 169 -21.92 18.33 2.42
CA ALA A 169 -20.55 18.48 2.88
C ALA A 169 -19.96 17.13 3.33
N HIS A 170 -20.75 16.33 4.04
CA HIS A 170 -20.36 14.99 4.45
C HIS A 170 -20.18 14.06 3.23
N ARG A 171 -21.13 14.07 2.29
CA ARG A 171 -21.01 13.30 1.04
C ARG A 171 -19.77 13.66 0.23
N ILE A 172 -19.45 14.94 0.12
CA ILE A 172 -18.25 15.43 -0.58
C ILE A 172 -16.98 14.87 0.06
N ARG A 173 -16.84 14.92 1.38
CA ARG A 173 -15.67 14.38 2.09
C ARG A 173 -15.53 12.87 1.92
N LEU A 174 -16.61 12.13 2.07
CA LEU A 174 -16.62 10.67 1.87
C LEU A 174 -16.36 10.29 0.40
N ALA A 175 -16.79 11.10 -0.57
CA ALA A 175 -16.49 10.88 -1.98
C ALA A 175 -14.98 10.96 -2.28
N ALA A 176 -14.25 11.88 -1.62
CA ALA A 176 -12.80 11.94 -1.74
C ALA A 176 -12.14 10.66 -1.19
N VAL A 177 -12.60 10.14 -0.05
CA VAL A 177 -12.10 8.88 0.51
C VAL A 177 -12.46 7.68 -0.36
N ALA A 178 -13.69 7.65 -0.91
CA ALA A 178 -14.13 6.62 -1.85
C ALA A 178 -13.25 6.59 -3.10
N SER A 179 -12.82 7.76 -3.59
CA SER A 179 -11.89 7.88 -4.71
C SER A 179 -10.57 7.15 -4.42
N GLU A 180 -9.99 7.37 -3.26
CA GLU A 180 -8.75 6.71 -2.84
C GLU A 180 -8.90 5.18 -2.74
N ALA A 181 -9.97 4.71 -2.12
CA ALA A 181 -10.24 3.29 -1.98
C ALA A 181 -10.50 2.62 -3.34
N ALA A 182 -11.23 3.30 -4.26
CA ALA A 182 -11.48 2.82 -5.62
C ALA A 182 -10.19 2.74 -6.44
N SER A 183 -9.28 3.72 -6.30
CA SER A 183 -7.96 3.70 -6.95
C SER A 183 -7.10 2.52 -6.47
N LEU A 184 -7.12 2.22 -5.18
CA LEU A 184 -6.44 1.05 -4.66
C LEU A 184 -7.08 -0.25 -5.17
N ALA A 185 -8.41 -0.32 -5.26
CA ALA A 185 -9.10 -1.47 -5.87
C ALA A 185 -8.70 -1.65 -7.36
N ALA A 186 -8.53 -0.54 -8.09
CA ALA A 186 -8.04 -0.55 -9.48
C ALA A 186 -6.61 -1.10 -9.57
N TRP A 187 -5.73 -0.64 -8.70
CA TRP A 187 -4.35 -1.11 -8.62
C TRP A 187 -4.26 -2.62 -8.36
N LEU A 188 -5.05 -3.13 -7.40
CA LEU A 188 -5.10 -4.54 -7.05
C LEU A 188 -5.72 -5.40 -8.16
N ALA A 189 -6.75 -4.88 -8.86
CA ALA A 189 -7.31 -5.54 -10.05
C ALA A 189 -6.26 -5.65 -11.16
N TRP A 190 -5.50 -4.59 -11.41
CA TRP A 190 -4.38 -4.62 -12.35
C TRP A 190 -3.31 -5.63 -11.92
N ASP A 191 -2.94 -5.65 -10.63
CA ASP A 191 -1.93 -6.59 -10.14
C ASP A 191 -2.38 -8.06 -10.22
N THR A 192 -3.69 -8.33 -10.18
CA THR A 192 -4.24 -9.67 -10.42
C THR A 192 -4.48 -10.00 -11.90
N GLY A 193 -4.15 -9.09 -12.83
CA GLY A 193 -4.33 -9.28 -14.28
C GLY A 193 -5.72 -8.91 -14.80
N ASP A 194 -6.64 -8.44 -13.95
CA ASP A 194 -7.99 -8.02 -14.36
C ASP A 194 -7.99 -6.57 -14.84
N ASN A 195 -7.52 -6.37 -16.08
CA ASN A 195 -7.41 -5.05 -16.69
C ASN A 195 -8.78 -4.37 -16.92
N GLY A 196 -9.85 -5.13 -17.09
CA GLY A 196 -11.20 -4.61 -17.25
C GLY A 196 -11.71 -3.96 -15.97
N SER A 197 -11.63 -4.69 -14.86
CA SER A 197 -11.96 -4.15 -13.53
C SER A 197 -11.04 -3.00 -13.15
N ALA A 198 -9.74 -3.04 -13.48
CA ALA A 198 -8.81 -1.96 -13.21
C ALA A 198 -9.27 -0.64 -13.86
N ARG A 199 -9.61 -0.64 -15.16
CA ARG A 199 -10.16 0.56 -15.85
C ARG A 199 -11.44 1.05 -15.20
N SER A 200 -12.35 0.14 -14.89
CA SER A 200 -13.64 0.47 -14.27
C SER A 200 -13.45 1.15 -12.91
N PHE A 201 -12.59 0.62 -12.06
CA PHE A 201 -12.30 1.19 -10.76
C PHE A 201 -11.53 2.52 -10.86
N TYR A 202 -10.57 2.69 -11.78
CA TYR A 202 -9.93 3.98 -12.03
C TYR A 202 -10.95 5.02 -12.53
N GLY A 203 -11.86 4.66 -13.42
CA GLY A 203 -12.94 5.53 -13.87
C GLY A 203 -13.86 5.95 -12.70
N ALA A 204 -14.23 5.01 -11.84
CA ALA A 204 -15.01 5.29 -10.63
C ALA A 204 -14.24 6.20 -9.65
N SER A 205 -12.92 6.00 -9.47
CA SER A 205 -12.10 6.83 -8.61
C SER A 205 -12.03 8.29 -9.09
N ILE A 206 -11.87 8.51 -10.40
CA ILE A 206 -11.88 9.85 -11.01
C ILE A 206 -13.24 10.52 -10.81
N LYS A 207 -14.35 9.80 -11.05
CA LYS A 207 -15.70 10.30 -10.82
C LYS A 207 -15.91 10.71 -9.37
N ALA A 208 -15.48 9.87 -8.42
CA ALA A 208 -15.58 10.13 -6.99
C ALA A 208 -14.74 11.35 -6.56
N ALA A 209 -13.51 11.51 -7.10
CA ALA A 209 -12.67 12.69 -6.84
C ALA A 209 -13.34 13.99 -7.28
N ARG A 210 -14.01 13.99 -8.43
CA ARG A 210 -14.77 15.14 -8.93
C ARG A 210 -15.99 15.43 -8.06
N SER A 211 -16.74 14.40 -7.65
CA SER A 211 -17.84 14.55 -6.69
C SER A 211 -17.37 15.04 -5.34
N GLY A 212 -16.14 14.72 -4.94
CA GLY A 212 -15.48 15.23 -3.74
C GLY A 212 -14.93 16.65 -3.88
N ALA A 213 -15.17 17.33 -5.00
CA ALA A 213 -14.68 18.68 -5.30
C ALA A 213 -13.17 18.86 -5.02
N HIS A 214 -12.36 17.84 -5.31
CA HIS A 214 -10.94 17.82 -4.97
C HIS A 214 -10.05 17.73 -6.23
N PRO A 215 -9.67 18.88 -6.84
CA PRO A 215 -8.94 18.91 -8.11
C PRO A 215 -7.61 18.13 -8.08
N LEU A 216 -6.83 18.30 -7.02
CA LEU A 216 -5.54 17.61 -6.84
C LEU A 216 -5.72 16.08 -6.83
N LEU A 217 -6.75 15.58 -6.13
CA LEU A 217 -7.08 14.16 -6.10
C LEU A 217 -7.55 13.68 -7.49
N ALA A 218 -8.37 14.48 -8.19
CA ALA A 218 -8.80 14.15 -9.54
C ALA A 218 -7.62 14.11 -10.53
N ALA A 219 -6.62 14.99 -10.38
CA ALA A 219 -5.37 14.95 -11.12
C ALA A 219 -4.59 13.67 -10.83
N TYR A 220 -4.44 13.31 -9.55
CA TYR A 220 -3.76 12.08 -9.12
C TYR A 220 -4.43 10.82 -9.69
N GLN A 221 -5.76 10.72 -9.63
CA GLN A 221 -6.47 9.54 -10.14
C GLN A 221 -6.43 9.45 -11.67
N THR A 222 -6.49 10.61 -12.36
CA THR A 222 -6.36 10.66 -13.82
C THR A 222 -4.95 10.24 -14.25
N GLY A 223 -3.91 10.69 -13.54
CA GLY A 223 -2.53 10.26 -13.75
C GLY A 223 -2.29 8.78 -13.43
N SER A 224 -2.98 8.24 -12.41
CA SER A 224 -2.92 6.80 -12.09
C SER A 224 -3.52 5.93 -13.21
N LEU A 225 -4.62 6.37 -13.82
CA LEU A 225 -5.16 5.73 -15.02
C LEU A 225 -4.19 5.88 -16.20
N ALA A 226 -3.56 7.04 -16.37
CA ALA A 226 -2.54 7.25 -17.41
C ALA A 226 -1.36 6.28 -17.27
N GLN A 227 -0.87 6.11 -16.06
CA GLN A 227 0.20 5.15 -15.76
C GLN A 227 -0.21 3.71 -16.11
N PHE A 228 -1.43 3.31 -15.75
CA PHE A 228 -1.97 2.01 -16.13
C PHE A 228 -2.04 1.83 -17.65
N GLU A 229 -2.60 2.81 -18.39
CA GLU A 229 -2.72 2.74 -19.86
C GLU A 229 -1.34 2.72 -20.55
N ALA A 230 -0.36 3.46 -20.05
CA ALA A 230 1.01 3.40 -20.57
C ALA A 230 1.62 2.01 -20.41
N HIS A 231 1.46 1.38 -19.25
CA HIS A 231 1.90 -0.01 -19.04
C HIS A 231 1.14 -1.03 -19.91
N ALA A 232 -0.11 -0.74 -20.25
CA ALA A 232 -0.92 -1.55 -21.16
C ALA A 232 -0.55 -1.35 -22.64
N GLY A 233 0.45 -0.50 -22.95
CA GLY A 233 0.87 -0.19 -24.32
C GLY A 233 0.03 0.90 -25.01
N ASN A 234 -0.90 1.53 -24.30
CA ASN A 234 -1.78 2.56 -24.84
C ASN A 234 -1.16 3.96 -24.66
N GLY A 235 0.03 4.21 -25.24
CA GLY A 235 0.80 5.43 -25.04
C GLY A 235 0.04 6.71 -25.38
N ALA A 236 -0.67 6.76 -26.51
CA ALA A 236 -1.47 7.94 -26.91
C ALA A 236 -2.59 8.27 -25.89
N MET A 237 -3.27 7.24 -25.37
CA MET A 237 -4.27 7.41 -24.32
C MET A 237 -3.64 7.92 -23.02
N ALA A 238 -2.48 7.37 -22.64
CA ALA A 238 -1.75 7.79 -21.45
C ALA A 238 -1.36 9.27 -21.54
N LEU A 239 -0.82 9.73 -22.67
CA LEU A 239 -0.44 11.13 -22.89
C LEU A 239 -1.65 12.07 -22.79
N ASN A 240 -2.77 11.73 -23.41
CA ASN A 240 -4.01 12.51 -23.29
C ASN A 240 -4.49 12.61 -21.83
N LEU A 241 -4.40 11.50 -21.07
CA LEU A 241 -4.78 11.49 -19.66
C LEU A 241 -3.83 12.34 -18.81
N VAL A 242 -2.52 12.34 -19.09
CA VAL A 242 -1.54 13.20 -18.41
C VAL A 242 -1.85 14.67 -18.66
N GLU A 243 -2.12 15.07 -19.90
CA GLU A 243 -2.51 16.44 -20.23
C GLU A 243 -3.76 16.87 -19.46
N ARG A 244 -4.79 16.02 -19.43
CA ARG A 244 -6.00 16.25 -18.64
C ARG A 244 -5.72 16.35 -17.13
N ALA A 245 -4.82 15.51 -16.61
CA ALA A 245 -4.42 15.56 -15.19
C ALA A 245 -3.72 16.88 -14.86
N ARG A 246 -2.82 17.36 -15.73
CA ARG A 246 -2.16 18.67 -15.56
C ARG A 246 -3.16 19.83 -15.61
N GLY A 247 -4.16 19.77 -16.49
CA GLY A 247 -5.22 20.78 -16.56
C GLY A 247 -6.09 20.88 -15.30
N LEU A 248 -6.02 19.91 -14.40
CA LEU A 248 -6.69 19.92 -13.08
C LEU A 248 -5.82 20.52 -11.97
N LEU A 249 -4.52 20.67 -12.18
CA LEU A 249 -3.61 21.26 -11.19
C LEU A 249 -3.85 22.78 -11.12
N GLN A 250 -3.86 23.28 -9.91
CA GLN A 250 -4.05 24.70 -9.60
C GLN A 250 -2.72 25.37 -9.25
N PRO A 251 -2.60 26.70 -9.33
CA PRO A 251 -1.47 27.43 -8.74
C PRO A 251 -1.29 27.05 -7.29
N GLY A 252 -0.07 26.68 -6.89
CA GLY A 252 0.23 26.19 -5.54
C GLY A 252 0.04 24.67 -5.35
N SER A 253 -0.28 23.92 -6.39
CA SER A 253 -0.22 22.45 -6.32
C SER A 253 1.19 21.98 -5.95
N PRO A 254 1.32 20.86 -5.18
CA PRO A 254 2.64 20.36 -4.77
C PRO A 254 3.51 20.02 -5.97
N THR A 255 4.81 20.33 -5.91
CA THR A 255 5.78 20.04 -6.98
C THR A 255 5.88 18.54 -7.28
N VAL A 256 5.62 17.69 -6.29
CA VAL A 256 5.53 16.24 -6.48
C VAL A 256 4.50 15.84 -7.54
N ALA A 257 3.43 16.62 -7.71
CA ALA A 257 2.41 16.36 -8.74
C ALA A 257 3.00 16.47 -10.15
N ASP A 258 3.76 17.54 -10.42
CA ASP A 258 4.41 17.72 -11.73
C ASP A 258 5.56 16.72 -11.93
N ALA A 259 6.37 16.47 -10.91
CA ALA A 259 7.43 15.48 -10.96
C ALA A 259 6.89 14.09 -11.34
N TRP A 260 5.85 13.64 -10.65
CA TRP A 260 5.23 12.35 -10.91
C TRP A 260 4.53 12.29 -12.27
N LEU A 261 3.73 13.30 -12.64
CA LEU A 261 3.05 13.36 -13.95
C LEU A 261 4.05 13.40 -15.09
N SER A 262 5.20 14.06 -14.92
CA SER A 262 6.28 14.05 -15.92
C SER A 262 6.89 12.66 -16.10
N SER A 263 7.02 11.87 -15.03
CA SER A 263 7.45 10.47 -15.15
C SER A 263 6.40 9.58 -15.83
N VAL A 264 5.11 9.80 -15.55
CA VAL A 264 4.01 9.09 -16.23
C VAL A 264 3.95 9.45 -17.71
N GLU A 265 4.18 10.75 -18.05
CA GLU A 265 4.31 11.21 -19.44
C GLU A 265 5.48 10.53 -20.17
N ALA A 266 6.63 10.42 -19.50
CA ALA A 266 7.78 9.69 -20.05
C ALA A 266 7.42 8.24 -20.39
N LEU A 267 6.68 7.57 -19.51
CA LEU A 267 6.20 6.20 -19.75
C LEU A 267 5.22 6.14 -20.95
N GLY A 268 4.33 7.13 -21.10
CA GLY A 268 3.44 7.24 -22.26
C GLY A 268 4.22 7.39 -23.57
N HIS A 269 5.24 8.25 -23.59
CA HIS A 269 6.13 8.40 -24.74
C HIS A 269 6.94 7.12 -25.02
N ALA A 270 7.44 6.45 -23.97
CA ALA A 270 8.14 5.17 -24.13
C ALA A 270 7.23 4.10 -24.73
N ALA A 271 5.99 4.01 -24.26
CA ALA A 271 4.98 3.10 -24.82
C ALA A 271 4.62 3.40 -26.28
N SER A 272 4.83 4.64 -26.74
CA SER A 272 4.67 5.09 -28.13
C SER A 272 5.95 5.00 -28.97
N GLY A 273 7.09 4.55 -28.41
CA GLY A 273 8.38 4.47 -29.08
C GLY A 273 9.12 5.81 -29.25
N ASP A 274 8.63 6.92 -28.65
CA ASP A 274 9.27 8.23 -28.73
C ASP A 274 10.32 8.44 -27.65
N GLN A 275 11.55 8.00 -27.93
CA GLN A 275 12.69 8.14 -27.03
C GLN A 275 13.00 9.59 -26.66
N ARG A 276 12.93 10.53 -27.62
CA ARG A 276 13.33 11.93 -27.39
C ARG A 276 12.38 12.63 -26.41
N SER A 277 11.08 12.45 -26.60
CA SER A 277 10.08 13.02 -25.70
C SER A 277 10.10 12.35 -24.33
N CYS A 278 10.36 11.05 -24.28
CA CYS A 278 10.54 10.32 -23.03
C CYS A 278 11.72 10.89 -22.22
N ASP A 279 12.89 11.10 -22.82
CA ASP A 279 14.07 11.65 -22.13
C ASP A 279 13.81 13.07 -21.62
N ARG A 280 13.16 13.94 -22.43
CA ARG A 280 12.75 15.29 -21.98
C ARG A 280 11.81 15.25 -20.78
N ALA A 281 10.84 14.36 -20.78
CA ALA A 281 9.89 14.22 -19.69
C ALA A 281 10.58 13.72 -18.39
N LEU A 282 11.50 12.76 -18.47
CA LEU A 282 12.31 12.32 -17.34
C LEU A 282 13.22 13.43 -16.80
N THR A 283 13.81 14.24 -17.68
CA THR A 283 14.63 15.41 -17.27
C THR A 283 13.79 16.43 -16.51
N ARG A 284 12.56 16.74 -16.97
CA ARG A 284 11.62 17.60 -16.27
C ARG A 284 11.25 17.02 -14.90
N SER A 285 10.94 15.73 -14.83
CA SER A 285 10.62 15.06 -13.57
C SER A 285 11.76 15.19 -12.56
N ARG A 286 13.00 14.96 -12.97
CA ARG A 286 14.18 15.08 -12.11
C ARG A 286 14.38 16.51 -11.61
N ALA A 287 14.26 17.52 -12.49
CA ALA A 287 14.34 18.92 -12.10
C ALA A 287 13.28 19.30 -11.05
N ALA A 288 12.05 18.81 -11.19
CA ALA A 288 10.98 19.07 -10.23
C ALA A 288 11.22 18.39 -8.87
N VAL A 289 11.85 17.22 -8.84
CA VAL A 289 12.24 16.54 -7.58
C VAL A 289 13.31 17.34 -6.83
N HIS A 290 14.31 17.91 -7.52
CA HIS A 290 15.38 18.70 -6.88
C HIS A 290 14.86 19.97 -6.18
N VAL A 291 13.78 20.55 -6.66
CA VAL A 291 13.15 21.71 -6.01
C VAL A 291 12.49 21.34 -4.67
N ASN A 292 12.20 20.07 -4.44
CA ASN A 292 11.45 19.56 -3.28
C ASN A 292 12.35 18.86 -2.24
N ALA A 293 13.67 19.12 -2.23
CA ALA A 293 14.65 18.36 -1.43
C ALA A 293 14.56 18.55 0.09
N ASP A 294 13.63 19.36 0.61
CA ASP A 294 13.56 19.74 2.04
C ASP A 294 12.91 18.67 2.97
N GLY A 295 12.68 17.45 2.49
CA GLY A 295 12.33 16.31 3.34
C GLY A 295 10.93 16.34 3.97
N GLU A 296 10.02 17.18 3.50
CA GLU A 296 8.63 17.18 3.96
C GLU A 296 7.93 15.85 3.63
N PRO A 297 7.05 15.37 4.53
CA PRO A 297 6.26 14.17 4.24
C PRO A 297 5.42 14.39 2.98
N PRO A 298 5.24 13.35 2.14
CA PRO A 298 4.48 13.49 0.90
C PRO A 298 3.05 13.94 1.23
N PRO A 299 2.55 15.01 0.56
CA PRO A 299 1.19 15.47 0.79
C PRO A 299 0.19 14.45 0.26
N TRP A 300 -0.97 14.33 0.93
CA TRP A 300 -2.04 13.53 0.38
C TRP A 300 -2.49 14.08 -0.99
N PRO A 301 -2.73 13.26 -2.05
CA PRO A 301 -2.92 11.79 -1.99
C PRO A 301 -1.64 10.94 -2.16
N TRP A 302 -0.47 11.53 -2.24
CA TRP A 302 0.78 10.76 -2.33
C TRP A 302 1.10 10.16 -0.96
N VAL A 303 1.09 8.82 -0.88
CA VAL A 303 1.36 8.07 0.36
C VAL A 303 2.84 7.78 0.53
N PHE A 304 3.58 7.73 -0.57
CA PHE A 304 5.02 7.45 -0.63
C PHE A 304 5.77 8.65 -1.18
N THR A 305 6.98 8.85 -0.69
CA THR A 305 7.91 9.84 -1.25
C THR A 305 8.12 9.62 -2.74
N PHE A 306 8.22 10.71 -3.47
CA PHE A 306 8.60 10.70 -4.88
C PHE A 306 9.91 11.48 -5.01
N ASP A 307 11.00 10.74 -5.07
CA ASP A 307 12.39 11.19 -5.06
C ASP A 307 13.11 10.81 -6.35
N GLU A 308 14.39 11.10 -6.42
CA GLU A 308 15.23 10.79 -7.59
C GLU A 308 15.27 9.29 -7.90
N ALA A 309 15.28 8.42 -6.87
CA ALA A 309 15.24 6.97 -7.06
C ALA A 309 13.94 6.52 -7.73
N LYS A 310 12.82 7.22 -7.50
CA LYS A 310 11.55 6.96 -8.22
C LYS A 310 11.65 7.37 -9.68
N VAL A 311 12.27 8.52 -10.00
CA VAL A 311 12.51 8.94 -11.39
C VAL A 311 13.39 7.92 -12.11
N ASP A 312 14.43 7.40 -11.46
CA ASP A 312 15.29 6.36 -12.01
C ASP A 312 14.54 5.04 -12.21
N SER A 313 13.60 4.69 -11.32
CA SER A 313 12.72 3.55 -11.51
C SER A 313 11.87 3.68 -12.78
N PHE A 314 11.31 4.87 -13.04
CA PHE A 314 10.60 5.14 -14.30
C PHE A 314 11.53 5.08 -15.50
N ARG A 315 12.77 5.58 -15.39
CA ARG A 315 13.77 5.48 -16.46
C ARG A 315 14.08 4.03 -16.83
N VAL A 316 14.22 3.15 -15.83
CA VAL A 316 14.42 1.70 -16.07
C VAL A 316 13.22 1.11 -16.81
N THR A 317 12.01 1.41 -16.37
CA THR A 317 10.79 0.93 -17.05
C THR A 317 10.68 1.46 -18.47
N CYS A 318 10.94 2.75 -18.70
CA CYS A 318 10.97 3.34 -20.05
C CYS A 318 12.03 2.70 -20.95
N SER A 319 13.20 2.38 -20.38
CA SER A 319 14.26 1.66 -21.08
C SER A 319 13.80 0.30 -21.62
N ALA A 320 13.08 -0.47 -20.80
CA ALA A 320 12.51 -1.75 -21.20
C ALA A 320 11.50 -1.61 -22.35
N HIS A 321 10.62 -0.60 -22.29
CA HIS A 321 9.66 -0.32 -23.36
C HIS A 321 10.31 0.10 -24.67
N LEU A 322 11.41 0.87 -24.61
CA LEU A 322 12.13 1.38 -25.77
C LEU A 322 13.22 0.44 -26.30
N GLY A 323 13.51 -0.66 -25.60
CA GLY A 323 14.59 -1.57 -25.97
C GLY A 323 15.98 -0.91 -25.89
N LEU A 324 16.22 -0.04 -24.89
CA LEU A 324 17.45 0.76 -24.75
C LEU A 324 18.34 0.30 -23.58
N PRO A 325 19.14 -0.78 -23.74
CA PRO A 325 19.94 -1.34 -22.65
C PRO A 325 20.92 -0.32 -22.02
N ARG A 326 21.39 0.66 -22.80
CA ARG A 326 22.30 1.72 -22.31
C ARG A 326 21.72 2.60 -21.21
N TRP A 327 20.40 2.67 -21.08
CA TRP A 327 19.75 3.45 -20.02
C TRP A 327 19.74 2.72 -18.67
N VAL A 328 20.06 1.43 -18.68
CA VAL A 328 20.11 0.55 -17.51
C VAL A 328 21.55 0.26 -17.09
N SER A 329 22.53 0.56 -17.96
CA SER A 329 23.97 0.33 -17.73
C SER A 329 24.48 1.32 -16.68
N GLY A 330 24.36 0.96 -15.41
CA GLY A 330 24.79 1.77 -14.27
C GLY A 330 24.48 1.05 -12.95
N ASN A 331 24.69 1.73 -11.84
CA ASN A 331 24.43 1.16 -10.53
C ASN A 331 22.90 1.04 -10.29
N SER A 332 22.33 -0.13 -10.53
CA SER A 332 20.92 -0.45 -10.31
C SER A 332 20.56 -0.65 -8.83
N GLY A 333 21.53 -0.62 -7.93
CA GLY A 333 21.34 -0.84 -6.50
C GLY A 333 20.31 0.11 -5.87
N PRO A 334 20.41 1.43 -6.04
CA PRO A 334 19.46 2.39 -5.50
C PRO A 334 18.02 2.20 -6.01
N VAL A 335 17.86 1.83 -7.27
CA VAL A 335 16.55 1.59 -7.91
C VAL A 335 15.86 0.37 -7.30
N LEU A 336 16.61 -0.66 -6.92
CA LEU A 336 16.12 -1.88 -6.30
C LEU A 336 15.99 -1.79 -4.78
N ALA A 337 16.45 -0.70 -4.16
CA ALA A 337 16.39 -0.50 -2.70
C ALA A 337 14.99 -0.16 -2.17
N THR A 338 13.93 -0.53 -2.89
CA THR A 338 12.55 -0.36 -2.42
C THR A 338 12.14 -1.47 -1.46
N GLY A 339 11.49 -1.11 -0.35
CA GLY A 339 10.90 -2.07 0.58
C GLY A 339 9.66 -2.80 0.04
N HIS A 340 9.16 -2.41 -1.13
CA HIS A 340 7.97 -2.99 -1.75
C HIS A 340 8.38 -4.15 -2.68
N ALA A 341 8.23 -5.40 -2.20
CA ALA A 341 8.74 -6.60 -2.90
C ALA A 341 8.19 -6.75 -4.34
N LYS A 342 6.88 -6.54 -4.55
CA LYS A 342 6.27 -6.64 -5.89
C LYS A 342 6.80 -5.57 -6.84
N GLN A 343 6.98 -4.33 -6.37
CA GLN A 343 7.57 -3.27 -7.20
C GLN A 343 9.01 -3.59 -7.58
N ARG A 344 9.80 -4.08 -6.62
CA ARG A 344 11.18 -4.54 -6.90
C ARG A 344 11.21 -5.62 -7.96
N ALA A 345 10.33 -6.63 -7.87
CA ALA A 345 10.25 -7.71 -8.86
C ALA A 345 9.90 -7.19 -10.27
N LEU A 346 8.99 -6.21 -10.39
CA LEU A 346 8.67 -5.59 -11.67
C LEU A 346 9.86 -4.85 -12.27
N LEU A 347 10.62 -4.12 -11.44
CA LEU A 347 11.85 -3.44 -11.87
C LEU A 347 12.95 -4.45 -12.26
N MET A 348 13.06 -5.56 -11.54
CA MET A 348 13.99 -6.66 -11.91
C MET A 348 13.66 -7.22 -13.29
N LEU A 349 12.37 -7.36 -13.65
CA LEU A 349 11.98 -7.78 -15.00
C LEU A 349 12.29 -6.72 -16.07
N ASP A 350 12.18 -5.42 -15.74
CA ASP A 350 12.61 -4.35 -16.64
C ASP A 350 14.14 -4.38 -16.87
N LEU A 351 14.91 -4.58 -15.79
CA LEU A 351 16.36 -4.78 -15.88
C LEU A 351 16.72 -6.01 -16.70
N ALA A 352 16.03 -7.14 -16.47
CA ALA A 352 16.21 -8.37 -17.25
C ALA A 352 15.94 -8.15 -18.75
N ALA A 353 14.90 -7.38 -19.09
CA ALA A 353 14.64 -7.03 -20.49
C ALA A 353 15.78 -6.20 -21.10
N GLY A 354 16.35 -5.25 -20.36
CA GLY A 354 17.52 -4.50 -20.79
C GLY A 354 18.77 -5.38 -20.99
N GLN A 355 19.03 -6.30 -20.06
CA GLN A 355 20.15 -7.25 -20.20
C GLN A 355 19.95 -8.21 -21.39
N LEU A 356 18.71 -8.66 -21.59
CA LEU A 356 18.39 -9.51 -22.74
C LEU A 356 18.62 -8.77 -24.06
N ALA A 357 18.22 -7.51 -24.15
CA ALA A 357 18.48 -6.64 -25.31
C ALA A 357 19.98 -6.37 -25.52
N ALA A 358 20.79 -6.44 -24.47
CA ALA A 358 22.27 -6.38 -24.54
C ALA A 358 22.94 -7.74 -24.87
N GLY A 359 22.16 -8.80 -25.10
CA GLY A 359 22.67 -10.15 -25.37
C GLY A 359 23.14 -10.95 -24.15
N GLN A 360 22.89 -10.44 -22.93
CA GLN A 360 23.29 -11.08 -21.67
C GLN A 360 22.22 -12.05 -21.18
N VAL A 361 22.00 -13.14 -21.92
CA VAL A 361 20.85 -14.04 -21.74
C VAL A 361 20.83 -14.70 -20.37
N GLU A 362 21.96 -15.27 -19.91
CA GLU A 362 22.02 -15.95 -18.60
C GLU A 362 21.73 -15.00 -17.45
N ALA A 363 22.32 -13.81 -17.46
CA ALA A 363 22.10 -12.79 -16.41
C ALA A 363 20.64 -12.30 -16.42
N ALA A 364 20.06 -12.09 -17.60
CA ALA A 364 18.67 -11.68 -17.75
C ALA A 364 17.71 -12.70 -17.14
N PHE A 365 17.85 -13.99 -17.46
CA PHE A 365 16.95 -15.02 -16.95
C PHE A 365 17.22 -15.39 -15.50
N ALA A 366 18.45 -15.24 -14.99
CA ALA A 366 18.71 -15.37 -13.56
C ALA A 366 17.94 -14.32 -12.73
N ILE A 367 18.00 -13.04 -13.13
CA ILE A 367 17.23 -11.97 -12.47
C ILE A 367 15.72 -12.18 -12.64
N ALA A 368 15.27 -12.58 -13.82
CA ALA A 368 13.85 -12.83 -14.09
C ALA A 368 13.28 -13.98 -13.23
N THR A 369 14.08 -15.02 -12.97
CA THR A 369 13.68 -16.13 -12.09
C THR A 369 13.39 -15.66 -10.66
N GLU A 370 14.25 -14.81 -10.11
CA GLU A 370 14.03 -14.26 -8.76
C GLU A 370 12.79 -13.35 -8.72
N ALA A 371 12.57 -12.56 -9.76
CA ALA A 371 11.36 -11.74 -9.88
C ALA A 371 10.09 -12.61 -9.99
N LEU A 372 10.14 -13.68 -10.78
CA LEU A 372 9.03 -14.62 -10.93
C LEU A 372 8.68 -15.32 -9.60
N LYS A 373 9.67 -15.76 -8.82
CA LYS A 373 9.45 -16.32 -7.47
C LYS A 373 8.65 -15.37 -6.58
N THR A 374 8.98 -14.07 -6.61
CA THR A 374 8.22 -13.04 -5.89
C THR A 374 6.78 -12.95 -6.42
N GLY A 375 6.58 -13.01 -7.75
CA GLY A 375 5.26 -13.03 -8.38
C GLY A 375 4.39 -14.19 -7.92
N LEU A 376 4.98 -15.39 -7.81
CA LEU A 376 4.31 -16.59 -7.32
C LEU A 376 3.99 -16.50 -5.82
N GLN A 377 4.93 -16.02 -5.01
CA GLN A 377 4.74 -15.84 -3.58
C GLN A 377 3.56 -14.94 -3.25
N TYR A 378 3.44 -13.81 -3.95
CA TYR A 378 2.38 -12.81 -3.71
C TYR A 378 1.19 -12.94 -4.65
N ARG A 379 1.17 -13.97 -5.50
CA ARG A 379 0.10 -14.21 -6.51
C ARG A 379 -0.17 -12.98 -7.36
N SER A 380 0.89 -12.33 -7.83
CA SER A 380 0.82 -11.16 -8.71
C SER A 380 0.75 -11.62 -10.18
N GLY A 381 -0.41 -11.55 -10.78
CA GLY A 381 -0.63 -11.84 -12.20
C GLY A 381 0.21 -10.94 -13.11
N ARG A 382 0.35 -9.66 -12.72
CA ARG A 382 1.15 -8.67 -13.44
C ARG A 382 2.62 -9.06 -13.55
N ILE A 383 3.23 -9.57 -12.47
CA ILE A 383 4.63 -10.04 -12.49
C ILE A 383 4.74 -11.28 -13.39
N VAL A 384 3.81 -12.23 -13.26
CA VAL A 384 3.80 -13.45 -14.07
C VAL A 384 3.61 -13.13 -15.55
N ASP A 385 2.69 -12.23 -15.91
CA ASP A 385 2.46 -11.86 -17.30
C ASP A 385 3.66 -11.12 -17.91
N LYS A 386 4.33 -10.27 -17.13
CA LYS A 386 5.57 -9.62 -17.55
C LYS A 386 6.72 -10.62 -17.72
N SER A 387 6.80 -11.64 -16.85
CA SER A 387 7.73 -12.76 -16.97
C SER A 387 7.48 -13.56 -18.26
N ARG A 388 6.22 -13.86 -18.57
CA ARG A 388 5.81 -14.49 -19.83
C ARG A 388 6.17 -13.65 -21.06
N ALA A 389 5.98 -12.33 -20.97
CA ALA A 389 6.35 -11.42 -22.05
C ALA A 389 7.87 -11.41 -22.30
N LEU A 390 8.67 -11.35 -21.23
CA LEU A 390 10.13 -11.48 -21.34
C LEU A 390 10.53 -12.81 -22.00
N ARG A 391 9.93 -13.92 -21.57
CA ARG A 391 10.22 -15.23 -22.15
C ARG A 391 9.91 -15.30 -23.64
N ARG A 392 8.79 -14.72 -24.07
CA ARG A 392 8.39 -14.68 -25.49
C ARG A 392 9.33 -13.82 -26.35
N SER A 393 10.04 -12.86 -25.78
CA SER A 393 11.01 -12.02 -26.50
C SER A 393 12.35 -12.72 -26.80
N PHE A 394 12.53 -13.94 -26.26
CA PHE A 394 13.72 -14.74 -26.51
C PHE A 394 13.38 -16.03 -27.23
N SER A 395 14.07 -16.31 -28.35
CA SER A 395 13.94 -17.54 -29.14
C SER A 395 15.30 -18.16 -29.38
N SER A 396 15.43 -19.46 -29.12
CA SER A 396 16.66 -20.24 -29.39
C SER A 396 16.29 -21.71 -29.57
N SER A 397 16.92 -22.39 -30.49
CA SER A 397 16.77 -23.85 -30.71
C SER A 397 17.44 -24.66 -29.60
N SER A 398 18.43 -24.08 -28.91
CA SER A 398 19.10 -24.68 -27.74
C SER A 398 19.23 -23.64 -26.62
N PRO A 399 18.19 -23.44 -25.82
CA PRO A 399 18.22 -22.41 -24.81
C PRO A 399 19.24 -22.74 -23.71
N PRO A 400 19.96 -21.72 -23.18
CA PRO A 400 20.85 -21.87 -22.03
C PRO A 400 20.15 -22.45 -20.80
N LYS A 401 20.92 -22.97 -19.84
CA LYS A 401 20.37 -23.56 -18.62
C LYS A 401 19.46 -22.56 -17.86
N ALA A 402 19.89 -21.31 -17.72
CA ALA A 402 19.10 -20.28 -17.03
C ALA A 402 17.71 -20.08 -17.65
N VAL A 403 17.57 -20.23 -18.95
CA VAL A 403 16.27 -20.15 -19.65
C VAL A 403 15.42 -21.38 -19.35
N ARG A 404 16.02 -22.57 -19.34
CA ARG A 404 15.29 -23.81 -19.00
C ARG A 404 14.81 -23.79 -17.54
N ASP A 405 15.68 -23.41 -16.62
CA ASP A 405 15.32 -23.26 -15.20
C ASP A 405 14.16 -22.24 -15.00
N PHE A 406 14.17 -21.17 -15.80
CA PHE A 406 13.07 -20.18 -15.81
C PHE A 406 11.78 -20.78 -16.38
N ASP A 407 11.86 -21.54 -17.49
CA ASP A 407 10.73 -22.22 -18.10
C ASP A 407 10.09 -23.22 -17.12
N ASP A 408 10.91 -23.96 -16.37
CA ASP A 408 10.46 -24.90 -15.34
C ASP A 408 9.70 -24.15 -14.22
N CYS A 409 10.18 -22.97 -13.79
CA CYS A 409 9.48 -22.13 -12.80
C CYS A 409 8.15 -21.57 -13.34
N LEU A 410 8.06 -21.32 -14.65
CA LEU A 410 6.88 -20.73 -15.30
C LEU A 410 5.87 -21.79 -15.72
N HIS A 411 6.28 -23.05 -15.83
CA HIS A 411 5.43 -24.15 -16.27
C HIS A 411 4.32 -24.43 -15.25
N GLY A 412 3.09 -24.55 -15.73
CA GLY A 412 1.92 -24.86 -14.88
C GLY A 412 1.46 -23.72 -13.96
N VAL A 413 1.99 -22.53 -14.11
CA VAL A 413 1.56 -21.36 -13.31
C VAL A 413 0.21 -20.85 -13.82
N TYR A 414 -0.84 -21.09 -13.04
CA TYR A 414 -2.18 -20.53 -13.20
C TYR A 414 -2.52 -19.74 -11.92
N LEU A 415 -2.62 -18.41 -12.00
CA LEU A 415 -2.91 -17.52 -10.86
C LEU A 415 -4.39 -17.08 -10.86
#